data_f314938bcb36ba40199aa4db837ffcc3
#
_entry.id   f314938bcb36ba40199aa4db837ffcc3
#
_cell.length_a   1.000
_cell.length_b   1.000
_cell.length_c   1.000
_cell.angle_alpha   90.00
_cell.angle_beta   90.00
_cell.angle_gamma   90.00
#
_symmetry.space_group_name_H-M   'P 1'
#
loop_
_entity.id
_entity.type
_entity.pdbx_description
1 polymer ?
#
loop_
_entity_poly.entity_id
_entity_poly.type
_entity_poly.pdbx_seq_one_letter_code
_entity_poly.pdbx_strand_id
1 'polypeptide(L)'
;MSGVLPNTSAYLLVSHGSRDPRPQAAVEELATLVAQKVGLESEWMQKKSDRSSLAAPPVALSPLVGTAVLELGDQPLHEQIRQFSDRAHASGLKHLQVLPLFLLPGVHVMEDIPEQVAIASIALESKLTIEIRPHLGVHPGLSRLLATSLASVNADASILLSHGSRRVGGNQPVEAIAATLGAVPAYWSVSPSLEERLEDLVSAKYSHIGILPYFLFTGGITDAILTKVKLLSKQFPTSKLHLAEPIGASAELADLIWDLRSK
;
A
#
# COMPACT_ATOMS: atom_id res chain seq x y z
N MET A 1 -9.48 -32.33 6.45
CA MET A 1 -8.66 -32.25 5.22
C MET A 1 -9.28 -31.17 4.35
N SER A 2 -8.85 -29.91 4.53
CA SER A 2 -9.26 -28.82 3.63
C SER A 2 -8.46 -28.93 2.35
N GLY A 3 -9.08 -29.45 1.29
CA GLY A 3 -8.54 -29.39 -0.04
C GLY A 3 -8.42 -27.92 -0.43
N VAL A 4 -7.20 -27.43 -0.66
CA VAL A 4 -6.97 -26.10 -1.19
C VAL A 4 -7.52 -26.10 -2.61
N LEU A 5 -8.64 -25.42 -2.82
CA LEU A 5 -9.23 -25.22 -4.12
C LEU A 5 -8.25 -24.41 -4.99
N PRO A 6 -8.20 -24.66 -6.31
CA PRO A 6 -7.40 -23.85 -7.22
C PRO A 6 -7.79 -22.38 -7.05
N ASN A 7 -6.83 -21.47 -7.25
CA ASN A 7 -7.03 -20.02 -7.10
C ASN A 7 -8.17 -19.55 -8.02
N THR A 8 -9.36 -19.37 -7.46
CA THR A 8 -10.58 -18.94 -8.16
C THR A 8 -10.82 -17.43 -8.03
N SER A 9 -9.84 -16.69 -7.50
CA SER A 9 -9.96 -15.28 -7.19
C SER A 9 -9.18 -14.40 -8.17
N ALA A 10 -9.78 -13.29 -8.55
CA ALA A 10 -9.11 -12.13 -9.11
C ALA A 10 -8.74 -11.15 -7.99
N TYR A 11 -7.76 -10.30 -8.23
CA TYR A 11 -7.24 -9.34 -7.27
C TYR A 11 -7.21 -7.94 -7.88
N LEU A 12 -7.85 -6.96 -7.22
CA LEU A 12 -7.89 -5.58 -7.67
C LEU A 12 -7.24 -4.67 -6.63
N LEU A 13 -6.08 -4.12 -6.95
CA LEU A 13 -5.38 -3.16 -6.12
C LEU A 13 -6.02 -1.79 -6.30
N VAL A 14 -6.54 -1.22 -5.22
CA VAL A 14 -7.22 0.09 -5.24
C VAL A 14 -6.35 1.13 -4.56
N SER A 15 -5.94 2.14 -5.32
CA SER A 15 -5.19 3.29 -4.83
C SER A 15 -6.04 4.56 -4.80
N HIS A 16 -5.52 5.62 -4.18
CA HIS A 16 -6.22 6.90 -4.10
C HIS A 16 -6.48 7.52 -5.48
N GLY A 17 -5.50 7.43 -6.37
CA GLY A 17 -5.43 8.18 -7.62
C GLY A 17 -4.55 9.41 -7.50
N SER A 18 -4.02 9.89 -8.63
CA SER A 18 -3.13 11.04 -8.67
C SER A 18 -3.16 11.71 -10.06
N ARG A 19 -2.98 13.04 -10.11
CA ARG A 19 -2.70 13.75 -11.36
C ARG A 19 -1.25 13.55 -11.83
N ASP A 20 -0.36 13.19 -10.93
CA ASP A 20 1.00 12.78 -11.25
C ASP A 20 0.98 11.34 -11.73
N PRO A 21 1.57 11.00 -12.88
CA PRO A 21 1.52 9.65 -13.44
C PRO A 21 2.41 8.64 -12.66
N ARG A 22 3.40 9.11 -11.90
CA ARG A 22 4.37 8.23 -11.20
C ARG A 22 3.72 7.28 -10.19
N PRO A 23 2.79 7.71 -9.31
CA PRO A 23 2.09 6.79 -8.41
C PRO A 23 1.32 5.71 -9.17
N GLN A 24 0.67 6.05 -10.28
CA GLN A 24 -0.07 5.05 -11.08
C GLN A 24 0.88 4.01 -11.68
N ALA A 25 2.00 4.44 -12.26
CA ALA A 25 3.01 3.52 -12.79
C ALA A 25 3.56 2.58 -11.70
N ALA A 26 3.79 3.10 -10.48
CA ALA A 26 4.24 2.29 -9.35
C ALA A 26 3.17 1.27 -8.88
N VAL A 27 1.88 1.63 -8.92
CA VAL A 27 0.79 0.69 -8.63
C VAL A 27 0.71 -0.43 -9.69
N GLU A 28 0.93 -0.11 -10.96
CA GLU A 28 0.96 -1.09 -12.05
C GLU A 28 2.15 -2.05 -11.94
N GLU A 29 3.32 -1.51 -11.59
CA GLU A 29 4.50 -2.33 -11.27
C GLU A 29 4.21 -3.27 -10.10
N LEU A 30 3.61 -2.75 -9.03
CA LEU A 30 3.24 -3.54 -7.86
C LEU A 30 2.21 -4.63 -8.19
N ALA A 31 1.22 -4.33 -9.05
CA ALA A 31 0.27 -5.33 -9.53
C ALA A 31 0.97 -6.46 -10.32
N THR A 32 2.00 -6.11 -11.10
CA THR A 32 2.83 -7.10 -11.81
C THR A 32 3.59 -8.00 -10.84
N LEU A 33 4.20 -7.42 -9.78
CA LEU A 33 4.89 -8.20 -8.74
C LEU A 33 3.93 -9.13 -7.98
N VAL A 34 2.73 -8.66 -7.66
CA VAL A 34 1.69 -9.48 -7.04
C VAL A 34 1.24 -10.61 -7.98
N ALA A 35 1.04 -10.33 -9.27
CA ALA A 35 0.66 -11.35 -10.25
C ALA A 35 1.71 -12.46 -10.38
N GLN A 36 3.00 -12.12 -10.36
CA GLN A 36 4.09 -13.10 -10.36
C GLN A 36 4.02 -14.03 -9.14
N LYS A 37 3.73 -13.50 -7.94
CA LYS A 37 3.57 -14.31 -6.72
C LYS A 37 2.38 -15.28 -6.82
N VAL A 38 1.24 -14.80 -7.33
CA VAL A 38 0.05 -15.64 -7.57
C VAL A 38 0.40 -16.79 -8.52
N GLY A 39 1.12 -16.50 -9.61
CA GLY A 39 1.58 -17.50 -10.58
C GLY A 39 2.46 -18.58 -9.95
N LEU A 40 3.47 -18.16 -9.19
CA LEU A 40 4.40 -19.07 -8.51
C LEU A 40 3.70 -20.00 -7.50
N GLU A 41 2.77 -19.47 -6.69
CA GLU A 41 1.99 -20.31 -5.78
C GLU A 41 1.11 -21.32 -6.53
N SER A 42 0.49 -20.90 -7.62
CA SER A 42 -0.36 -21.77 -8.43
C SER A 42 0.45 -22.93 -9.02
N GLU A 43 1.64 -22.68 -9.56
CA GLU A 43 2.55 -23.71 -10.08
C GLU A 43 3.04 -24.67 -8.98
N TRP A 44 3.36 -24.15 -7.79
CA TRP A 44 3.82 -24.96 -6.67
C TRP A 44 2.71 -25.90 -6.16
N MET A 45 1.48 -25.37 -6.07
CA MET A 45 0.29 -26.14 -5.68
C MET A 45 0.02 -27.27 -6.69
N GLN A 46 0.13 -26.98 -7.98
CA GLN A 46 -0.09 -27.93 -9.04
C GLN A 46 0.96 -29.07 -9.00
N LYS A 47 2.24 -28.74 -8.86
CA LYS A 47 3.32 -29.75 -8.69
C LYS A 47 3.14 -30.65 -7.47
N LYS A 48 2.50 -30.12 -6.41
CA LYS A 48 2.21 -30.89 -5.19
C LYS A 48 1.00 -31.82 -5.39
N SER A 49 0.01 -31.41 -6.18
CA SER A 49 -1.18 -32.19 -6.53
C SER A 49 -0.84 -33.34 -7.48
N ASP A 50 -0.02 -33.10 -8.49
CA ASP A 50 0.37 -34.10 -9.51
C ASP A 50 1.12 -35.31 -8.93
N ARG A 51 1.73 -35.17 -7.76
CA ARG A 51 2.37 -36.30 -7.05
C ARG A 51 1.38 -37.28 -6.43
N SER A 52 0.09 -36.96 -6.41
CA SER A 52 -0.96 -37.76 -5.74
C SER A 52 -2.14 -38.16 -6.64
N SER A 53 -2.15 -37.76 -7.93
CA SER A 53 -3.32 -37.98 -8.82
C SER A 53 -2.89 -38.41 -10.23
N LEU A 54 -3.56 -39.46 -10.75
CA LEU A 54 -3.51 -39.90 -12.16
C LEU A 54 -4.49 -39.13 -13.07
N ALA A 55 -5.14 -38.08 -12.56
CA ALA A 55 -6.07 -37.25 -13.33
C ALA A 55 -5.32 -36.15 -14.09
N ALA A 56 -5.81 -35.77 -15.28
CA ALA A 56 -5.29 -34.65 -16.05
C ALA A 56 -5.27 -33.38 -15.19
N PRO A 57 -4.17 -32.59 -15.24
CA PRO A 57 -4.07 -31.40 -14.43
C PRO A 57 -5.18 -30.42 -14.80
N PRO A 58 -5.85 -29.80 -13.80
CA PRO A 58 -6.79 -28.73 -14.10
C PRO A 58 -6.06 -27.61 -14.84
N VAL A 59 -6.70 -27.02 -15.83
CA VAL A 59 -6.16 -25.85 -16.55
C VAL A 59 -5.85 -24.79 -15.52
N ALA A 60 -4.59 -24.46 -15.33
CA ALA A 60 -4.18 -23.40 -14.45
C ALA A 60 -4.72 -22.07 -15.00
N LEU A 61 -5.73 -21.50 -14.32
CA LEU A 61 -6.22 -20.17 -14.64
C LEU A 61 -5.11 -19.18 -14.33
N SER A 62 -4.70 -18.40 -15.32
CA SER A 62 -3.72 -17.32 -15.10
C SER A 62 -4.25 -16.35 -14.05
N PRO A 63 -3.43 -15.97 -13.08
CA PRO A 63 -3.87 -15.02 -12.05
C PRO A 63 -4.27 -13.69 -12.69
N LEU A 64 -5.48 -13.23 -12.38
CA LEU A 64 -5.95 -11.94 -12.83
C LEU A 64 -5.72 -10.92 -11.71
N VAL A 65 -4.72 -10.06 -11.88
CA VAL A 65 -4.43 -8.93 -11.01
C VAL A 65 -4.59 -7.65 -11.82
N GLY A 66 -5.26 -6.66 -11.25
CA GLY A 66 -5.47 -5.37 -11.89
C GLY A 66 -5.37 -4.22 -10.90
N THR A 67 -5.49 -3.02 -11.42
CA THR A 67 -5.45 -1.78 -10.65
C THR A 67 -6.72 -0.97 -10.88
N ALA A 68 -7.13 -0.21 -9.87
CA ALA A 68 -8.18 0.80 -9.96
C ALA A 68 -7.84 1.99 -9.05
N VAL A 69 -8.45 3.13 -9.34
CA VAL A 69 -8.27 4.35 -8.56
C VAL A 69 -9.61 4.81 -7.99
N LEU A 70 -9.56 5.30 -6.74
CA LEU A 70 -10.75 5.80 -6.07
C LEU A 70 -11.19 7.15 -6.65
N GLU A 71 -10.21 8.03 -6.86
CA GLU A 71 -10.42 9.39 -7.37
C GLU A 71 -9.53 9.68 -8.58
N LEU A 72 -9.85 10.75 -9.31
CA LEU A 72 -9.05 11.25 -10.43
C LEU A 72 -8.86 10.25 -11.59
N GLY A 73 -9.63 9.17 -11.62
CA GLY A 73 -9.70 8.26 -12.75
C GLY A 73 -10.72 8.72 -13.79
N ASP A 74 -10.63 8.17 -15.00
CA ASP A 74 -11.58 8.47 -16.10
C ASP A 74 -12.99 8.00 -15.79
N GLN A 75 -13.13 7.04 -14.89
CA GLN A 75 -14.40 6.44 -14.47
C GLN A 75 -14.46 6.30 -12.94
N PRO A 76 -15.66 6.35 -12.33
CA PRO A 76 -15.82 6.12 -10.91
C PRO A 76 -15.39 4.69 -10.52
N LEU A 77 -14.97 4.48 -9.27
CA LEU A 77 -14.41 3.21 -8.82
C LEU A 77 -15.38 2.02 -9.03
N HIS A 78 -16.69 2.19 -8.78
CA HIS A 78 -17.66 1.10 -8.98
C HIS A 78 -17.70 0.62 -10.43
N GLU A 79 -17.52 1.50 -11.41
CA GLU A 79 -17.50 1.14 -12.82
C GLU A 79 -16.18 0.40 -13.19
N GLN A 80 -15.04 0.84 -12.64
CA GLN A 80 -13.76 0.13 -12.79
C GLN A 80 -13.86 -1.29 -12.20
N ILE A 81 -14.47 -1.44 -11.01
CA ILE A 81 -14.70 -2.74 -10.35
C ILE A 81 -15.61 -3.60 -11.24
N ARG A 82 -16.70 -3.06 -11.78
CA ARG A 82 -17.63 -3.79 -12.65
C ARG A 82 -16.91 -4.35 -13.88
N GLN A 83 -16.17 -3.50 -14.61
CA GLN A 83 -15.42 -3.91 -15.81
C GLN A 83 -14.36 -4.96 -15.50
N PHE A 84 -13.68 -4.83 -14.36
CA PHE A 84 -12.70 -5.82 -13.93
C PHE A 84 -13.38 -7.15 -13.54
N SER A 85 -14.53 -7.09 -12.88
CA SER A 85 -15.34 -8.27 -12.52
C SER A 85 -15.85 -9.01 -13.76
N ASP A 86 -16.31 -8.30 -14.80
CA ASP A 86 -16.72 -8.92 -16.06
C ASP A 86 -15.57 -9.69 -16.72
N ARG A 87 -14.35 -9.13 -16.71
CA ARG A 87 -13.13 -9.82 -17.19
C ARG A 87 -12.79 -11.06 -16.36
N ALA A 88 -12.90 -10.95 -15.03
CA ALA A 88 -12.66 -12.06 -14.11
C ALA A 88 -13.67 -13.19 -14.36
N HIS A 89 -14.95 -12.85 -14.48
CA HIS A 89 -16.00 -13.81 -14.78
C HIS A 89 -15.80 -14.51 -16.15
N ALA A 90 -15.45 -13.76 -17.18
CA ALA A 90 -15.14 -14.30 -18.50
C ALA A 90 -13.92 -15.25 -18.47
N SER A 91 -13.01 -15.07 -17.51
CA SER A 91 -11.88 -15.98 -17.26
C SER A 91 -12.25 -17.16 -16.34
N GLY A 92 -13.52 -17.35 -15.98
CA GLY A 92 -13.99 -18.43 -15.13
C GLY A 92 -13.75 -18.24 -13.63
N LEU A 93 -13.29 -17.05 -13.19
CA LEU A 93 -13.09 -16.71 -11.79
C LEU A 93 -14.43 -16.36 -11.13
N LYS A 94 -14.58 -16.67 -9.86
CA LYS A 94 -15.84 -16.52 -9.10
C LYS A 94 -15.74 -15.50 -7.96
N HIS A 95 -14.54 -15.12 -7.60
CA HIS A 95 -14.28 -14.21 -6.49
C HIS A 95 -13.39 -13.06 -6.96
N LEU A 96 -13.69 -11.85 -6.48
CA LEU A 96 -12.85 -10.68 -6.61
C LEU A 96 -12.46 -10.21 -5.22
N GLN A 97 -11.17 -10.12 -4.96
CA GLN A 97 -10.64 -9.50 -3.76
C GLN A 97 -10.18 -8.08 -4.08
N VAL A 98 -10.79 -7.10 -3.43
CA VAL A 98 -10.39 -5.69 -3.49
C VAL A 98 -9.38 -5.43 -2.40
N LEU A 99 -8.19 -4.99 -2.77
CA LEU A 99 -7.03 -4.78 -1.91
C LEU A 99 -6.73 -3.27 -1.82
N PRO A 100 -7.20 -2.56 -0.75
CA PRO A 100 -6.98 -1.12 -0.61
C PRO A 100 -5.51 -0.80 -0.28
N LEU A 101 -4.82 -0.09 -1.17
CA LEU A 101 -3.46 0.39 -1.00
C LEU A 101 -3.44 1.72 -0.22
N PHE A 102 -3.90 1.67 1.02
CA PHE A 102 -3.98 2.83 1.92
C PHE A 102 -3.21 2.54 3.20
N LEU A 103 -2.45 3.53 3.65
CA LEU A 103 -1.63 3.43 4.86
C LEU A 103 -2.41 3.72 6.16
N LEU A 104 -3.52 4.44 6.06
CA LEU A 104 -4.31 4.89 7.21
C LEU A 104 -5.80 4.56 7.02
N PRO A 105 -6.54 4.27 8.11
CA PRO A 105 -7.98 4.01 8.08
C PRO A 105 -8.78 5.32 7.97
N GLY A 106 -8.62 6.03 6.86
CA GLY A 106 -9.37 7.26 6.57
C GLY A 106 -10.78 6.98 6.01
N VAL A 107 -11.51 8.07 5.66
CA VAL A 107 -12.85 8.00 5.04
C VAL A 107 -12.85 7.08 3.83
N HIS A 108 -11.84 7.19 2.97
CA HIS A 108 -11.72 6.38 1.76
C HIS A 108 -11.76 4.87 2.03
N VAL A 109 -11.10 4.42 3.09
CA VAL A 109 -11.09 3.00 3.48
C VAL A 109 -12.36 2.57 4.18
N MET A 110 -12.91 3.45 5.03
CA MET A 110 -14.01 3.08 5.93
C MET A 110 -15.38 3.33 5.32
N GLU A 111 -15.50 4.24 4.35
CA GLU A 111 -16.77 4.68 3.78
C GLU A 111 -16.77 4.57 2.25
N ASP A 112 -15.86 5.27 1.53
CA ASP A 112 -15.94 5.43 0.09
C ASP A 112 -15.74 4.10 -0.67
N ILE A 113 -14.69 3.33 -0.36
CA ILE A 113 -14.44 2.03 -1.02
C ILE A 113 -15.57 1.04 -0.75
N PRO A 114 -16.06 0.85 0.50
CA PRO A 114 -17.22 0.02 0.78
C PRO A 114 -18.47 0.42 -0.01
N GLU A 115 -18.77 1.72 -0.10
CA GLU A 115 -19.90 2.22 -0.89
C GLU A 115 -19.75 1.89 -2.39
N GLN A 116 -18.59 2.15 -2.97
CA GLN A 116 -18.33 1.87 -4.38
C GLN A 116 -18.39 0.37 -4.69
N VAL A 117 -17.92 -0.49 -3.78
CA VAL A 117 -18.03 -1.95 -3.91
C VAL A 117 -19.50 -2.40 -3.80
N ALA A 118 -20.29 -1.80 -2.92
CA ALA A 118 -21.71 -2.11 -2.80
C ALA A 118 -22.47 -1.78 -4.10
N ILE A 119 -22.22 -0.60 -4.70
CA ILE A 119 -22.78 -0.20 -5.99
C ILE A 119 -22.40 -1.21 -7.08
N ALA A 120 -21.12 -1.57 -7.20
CA ALA A 120 -20.66 -2.54 -8.19
C ALA A 120 -21.30 -3.92 -7.99
N SER A 121 -21.45 -4.38 -6.75
CA SER A 121 -22.02 -5.68 -6.41
C SER A 121 -23.49 -5.79 -6.85
N ILE A 122 -24.27 -4.73 -6.71
CA ILE A 122 -25.68 -4.68 -7.18
C ILE A 122 -25.72 -4.84 -8.71
N ALA A 123 -24.84 -4.15 -9.42
CA ALA A 123 -24.80 -4.17 -10.89
C ALA A 123 -24.36 -5.53 -11.47
N LEU A 124 -23.66 -6.35 -10.69
CA LEU A 124 -23.12 -7.66 -11.14
C LEU A 124 -24.12 -8.83 -10.99
N GLU A 125 -25.29 -8.62 -10.40
CA GLU A 125 -26.35 -9.63 -10.29
C GLU A 125 -25.86 -11.01 -9.79
N SER A 126 -24.96 -11.02 -8.81
CA SER A 126 -24.38 -12.24 -8.21
C SER A 126 -23.48 -13.11 -9.12
N LYS A 127 -23.04 -12.59 -10.27
CA LYS A 127 -22.12 -13.31 -11.18
C LYS A 127 -20.77 -13.61 -10.53
N LEU A 128 -20.36 -12.78 -9.58
CA LEU A 128 -19.07 -12.87 -8.91
C LEU A 128 -19.21 -12.29 -7.49
N THR A 129 -18.55 -12.93 -6.51
CA THR A 129 -18.50 -12.41 -5.13
C THR A 129 -17.37 -11.44 -4.99
N ILE A 130 -17.65 -10.22 -4.49
CA ILE A 130 -16.62 -9.21 -4.21
C ILE A 130 -16.38 -9.19 -2.70
N GLU A 131 -15.11 -9.21 -2.31
CA GLU A 131 -14.66 -9.13 -0.92
C GLU A 131 -13.62 -8.01 -0.77
N ILE A 132 -13.85 -7.10 0.19
CA ILE A 132 -12.87 -6.08 0.54
C ILE A 132 -11.93 -6.65 1.58
N ARG A 133 -10.64 -6.65 1.29
CA ARG A 133 -9.59 -7.08 2.22
C ARG A 133 -9.16 -5.92 3.12
N PRO A 134 -8.53 -6.19 4.26
CA PRO A 134 -7.96 -5.13 5.10
C PRO A 134 -7.02 -4.23 4.29
N HIS A 135 -7.00 -2.93 4.58
CA HIS A 135 -6.08 -2.01 3.91
C HIS A 135 -4.62 -2.27 4.32
N LEU A 136 -3.68 -1.88 3.45
CA LEU A 136 -2.24 -2.17 3.62
C LEU A 136 -1.67 -1.72 4.97
N GLY A 137 -2.12 -0.57 5.48
CA GLY A 137 -1.60 0.04 6.72
C GLY A 137 -1.78 -0.80 7.98
N VAL A 138 -2.70 -1.79 8.00
CA VAL A 138 -2.87 -2.69 9.15
C VAL A 138 -1.91 -3.89 9.11
N HIS A 139 -1.12 -4.05 8.05
CA HIS A 139 -0.23 -5.20 7.93
C HIS A 139 0.98 -5.06 8.89
N PRO A 140 1.21 -6.02 9.81
CA PRO A 140 2.28 -5.90 10.81
C PRO A 140 3.70 -5.87 10.20
N GLY A 141 3.87 -6.43 9.00
CA GLY A 141 5.13 -6.40 8.26
C GLY A 141 5.52 -5.02 7.75
N LEU A 142 4.58 -4.07 7.69
CA LEU A 142 4.86 -2.70 7.22
C LEU A 142 5.88 -1.98 8.11
N SER A 143 5.77 -2.12 9.43
CA SER A 143 6.76 -1.55 10.36
C SER A 143 8.18 -2.11 10.13
N ARG A 144 8.30 -3.40 9.77
CA ARG A 144 9.60 -4.01 9.44
C ARG A 144 10.18 -3.43 8.15
N LEU A 145 9.36 -3.26 7.12
CA LEU A 145 9.77 -2.64 5.85
C LEU A 145 10.28 -1.22 6.09
N LEU A 146 9.55 -0.43 6.87
CA LEU A 146 9.94 0.94 7.26
C LEU A 146 11.23 0.96 8.10
N ALA A 147 11.39 0.01 9.02
CA ALA A 147 12.61 -0.11 9.83
C ALA A 147 13.86 -0.37 8.96
N THR A 148 13.73 -1.20 7.93
CA THR A 148 14.81 -1.46 6.95
C THR A 148 15.19 -0.17 6.20
N SER A 149 14.19 0.59 5.73
CA SER A 149 14.42 1.88 5.06
C SER A 149 15.09 2.89 6.00
N LEU A 150 14.66 2.94 7.26
CA LEU A 150 15.23 3.83 8.26
C LEU A 150 16.68 3.46 8.62
N ALA A 151 16.98 2.17 8.78
CA ALA A 151 18.33 1.69 9.08
C ALA A 151 19.35 2.06 7.98
N SER A 152 18.93 2.19 6.72
CA SER A 152 19.79 2.58 5.61
C SER A 152 20.26 4.03 5.69
N VAL A 153 19.60 4.88 6.47
CA VAL A 153 19.87 6.32 6.57
C VAL A 153 21.00 6.64 7.56
N ASN A 154 21.33 5.71 8.47
CA ASN A 154 22.39 5.88 9.49
C ASN A 154 22.29 7.22 10.25
N ALA A 155 21.19 7.42 10.97
CA ALA A 155 20.87 8.65 11.70
C ALA A 155 20.88 8.43 13.22
N ASP A 156 21.19 9.50 13.98
CA ASP A 156 21.18 9.51 15.46
C ASP A 156 19.75 9.66 16.00
N ALA A 157 18.88 10.31 15.25
CA ALA A 157 17.46 10.47 15.53
C ALA A 157 16.65 10.41 14.22
N SER A 158 15.38 10.08 14.32
CA SER A 158 14.55 9.86 13.14
C SER A 158 13.18 10.50 13.27
N ILE A 159 12.68 10.99 12.15
CA ILE A 159 11.33 11.57 11.98
C ILE A 159 10.54 10.69 11.03
N LEU A 160 9.35 10.23 11.43
CA LEU A 160 8.36 9.63 10.54
C LEU A 160 7.43 10.73 10.04
N LEU A 161 7.55 11.10 8.77
CA LEU A 161 6.77 12.20 8.16
C LEU A 161 5.58 11.66 7.39
N SER A 162 4.37 11.91 7.88
CA SER A 162 3.11 11.54 7.24
C SER A 162 2.37 12.80 6.74
N HIS A 163 1.29 12.59 5.98
CA HIS A 163 0.44 13.70 5.55
C HIS A 163 -0.19 14.45 6.75
N GLY A 164 -0.60 13.71 7.76
CA GLY A 164 -1.33 14.23 8.92
C GLY A 164 -2.84 14.30 8.70
N SER A 165 -3.59 14.28 9.80
CA SER A 165 -5.04 14.34 9.82
C SER A 165 -5.53 15.39 10.80
N ARG A 166 -6.56 16.16 10.41
CA ARG A 166 -7.27 17.10 11.30
C ARG A 166 -8.34 16.41 12.16
N ARG A 167 -8.62 15.13 11.91
CA ARG A 167 -9.60 14.36 12.70
C ARG A 167 -9.00 13.99 14.05
N VAL A 168 -9.80 14.08 15.10
CA VAL A 168 -9.40 13.61 16.44
C VAL A 168 -9.04 12.12 16.35
N GLY A 169 -7.85 11.77 16.86
CA GLY A 169 -7.33 10.40 16.82
C GLY A 169 -6.81 9.94 15.45
N GLY A 170 -6.97 10.72 14.38
CA GLY A 170 -6.56 10.34 13.02
C GLY A 170 -5.06 10.13 12.83
N ASN A 171 -4.24 10.66 13.74
CA ASN A 171 -2.78 10.51 13.71
C ASN A 171 -2.26 9.37 14.61
N GLN A 172 -3.10 8.79 15.47
CA GLN A 172 -2.70 7.69 16.38
C GLN A 172 -2.01 6.50 15.68
N PRO A 173 -2.45 6.04 14.50
CA PRO A 173 -1.74 4.96 13.80
C PRO A 173 -0.31 5.35 13.41
N VAL A 174 -0.08 6.61 13.01
CA VAL A 174 1.27 7.11 12.67
C VAL A 174 2.13 7.21 13.94
N GLU A 175 1.58 7.70 15.03
CA GLU A 175 2.24 7.79 16.34
C GLU A 175 2.67 6.40 16.83
N ALA A 176 1.81 5.40 16.71
CA ALA A 176 2.12 4.02 17.09
C ALA A 176 3.25 3.41 16.24
N ILE A 177 3.24 3.66 14.93
CA ILE A 177 4.31 3.21 14.03
C ILE A 177 5.61 3.95 14.37
N ALA A 178 5.58 5.26 14.55
CA ALA A 178 6.75 6.06 14.92
C ALA A 178 7.38 5.54 16.22
N ALA A 179 6.57 5.28 17.25
CA ALA A 179 7.03 4.70 18.51
C ALA A 179 7.70 3.33 18.30
N THR A 180 7.13 2.47 17.46
CA THR A 180 7.72 1.15 17.14
C THR A 180 9.07 1.28 16.43
N LEU A 181 9.26 2.33 15.63
CA LEU A 181 10.50 2.62 14.90
C LEU A 181 11.53 3.39 15.73
N GLY A 182 11.19 3.83 16.94
CA GLY A 182 12.03 4.77 17.72
C GLY A 182 12.15 6.15 17.06
N ALA A 183 11.17 6.54 16.24
CA ALA A 183 11.11 7.80 15.53
C ALA A 183 10.11 8.75 16.18
N VAL A 184 10.24 10.06 15.92
CA VAL A 184 9.23 11.05 16.30
C VAL A 184 8.30 11.32 15.12
N PRO A 185 6.97 11.42 15.34
CA PRO A 185 6.04 11.72 14.26
C PRO A 185 6.08 13.20 13.89
N ALA A 186 6.02 13.49 12.59
CA ALA A 186 5.79 14.81 12.01
C ALA A 186 4.74 14.74 10.91
N TYR A 187 4.11 15.87 10.62
CA TYR A 187 3.04 15.92 9.66
C TYR A 187 3.24 17.03 8.65
N TRP A 188 2.82 16.77 7.40
CA TRP A 188 2.90 17.74 6.32
C TRP A 188 1.83 18.83 6.40
N SER A 189 0.61 18.46 6.82
CA SER A 189 -0.55 19.36 6.76
C SER A 189 -1.05 19.87 8.10
N VAL A 190 -0.51 19.38 9.22
CA VAL A 190 -0.88 19.75 10.58
C VAL A 190 0.35 19.76 11.50
N SER A 191 0.26 20.37 12.69
CA SER A 191 1.33 20.30 13.72
C SER A 191 1.29 18.92 14.43
N PRO A 192 2.45 18.42 14.90
CA PRO A 192 3.77 19.02 14.73
C PRO A 192 4.31 18.84 13.31
N SER A 193 4.77 19.95 12.74
CA SER A 193 5.36 19.98 11.40
C SER A 193 6.77 19.37 11.37
N LEU A 194 7.31 19.17 10.16
CA LEU A 194 8.69 18.76 9.98
C LEU A 194 9.68 19.76 10.61
N GLU A 195 9.42 21.07 10.44
CA GLU A 195 10.22 22.14 11.01
C GLU A 195 10.28 22.09 12.52
N GLU A 196 9.10 22.01 13.16
CA GLU A 196 9.01 21.95 14.63
C GLU A 196 9.79 20.76 15.18
N ARG A 197 9.69 19.58 14.55
CA ARG A 197 10.44 18.39 14.98
C ARG A 197 11.94 18.51 14.74
N LEU A 198 12.35 19.16 13.66
CA LEU A 198 13.77 19.43 13.42
C LEU A 198 14.32 20.41 14.45
N GLU A 199 13.60 21.49 14.80
CA GLU A 199 13.99 22.42 15.85
C GLU A 199 14.19 21.71 17.20
N ASP A 200 13.27 20.82 17.58
CA ASP A 200 13.37 20.00 18.78
C ASP A 200 14.65 19.13 18.78
N LEU A 201 14.89 18.40 17.69
CA LEU A 201 16.03 17.47 17.59
C LEU A 201 17.38 18.20 17.48
N VAL A 202 17.46 19.31 16.76
CA VAL A 202 18.65 20.14 16.66
C VAL A 202 18.99 20.78 18.03
N SER A 203 17.98 21.24 18.75
CA SER A 203 18.13 21.76 20.11
C SER A 203 18.63 20.69 21.08
N ALA A 204 18.23 19.43 20.88
CA ALA A 204 18.72 18.26 21.60
C ALA A 204 20.12 17.79 21.15
N LYS A 205 20.76 18.51 20.20
CA LYS A 205 22.13 18.26 19.71
C LYS A 205 22.31 17.02 18.84
N TYR A 206 21.26 16.51 18.22
CA TYR A 206 21.39 15.46 17.21
C TYR A 206 22.04 16.01 15.94
N SER A 207 23.07 15.32 15.45
CA SER A 207 23.90 15.75 14.30
C SER A 207 23.52 15.08 12.99
N HIS A 208 22.90 13.89 13.03
CA HIS A 208 22.39 13.18 11.86
C HIS A 208 20.92 12.83 12.10
N ILE A 209 20.04 13.45 11.32
CA ILE A 209 18.59 13.28 11.46
C ILE A 209 18.04 12.63 10.21
N GLY A 210 17.46 11.44 10.39
CA GLY A 210 16.75 10.70 9.34
C GLY A 210 15.32 11.18 9.20
N ILE A 211 14.85 11.37 7.98
CA ILE A 211 13.47 11.70 7.66
C ILE A 211 12.91 10.58 6.80
N LEU A 212 11.96 9.83 7.33
CA LEU A 212 11.29 8.73 6.63
C LEU A 212 9.90 9.16 6.18
N PRO A 213 9.67 9.35 4.87
CA PRO A 213 8.35 9.67 4.34
C PRO A 213 7.41 8.46 4.46
N TYR A 214 6.32 8.61 5.21
CA TYR A 214 5.26 7.61 5.30
C TYR A 214 4.26 7.80 4.18
N PHE A 215 4.72 7.55 2.96
CA PHE A 215 3.99 7.61 1.69
C PHE A 215 4.31 6.36 0.88
N LEU A 216 3.34 5.86 0.11
CA LEU A 216 3.56 4.65 -0.70
C LEU A 216 4.52 4.92 -1.85
N PHE A 217 4.30 5.98 -2.61
CA PHE A 217 5.02 6.22 -3.87
C PHE A 217 5.50 7.66 -3.98
N THR A 218 6.48 7.87 -4.83
CA THR A 218 6.93 9.21 -5.23
C THR A 218 5.82 9.93 -6.00
N GLY A 219 5.72 11.24 -5.79
CA GLY A 219 4.72 12.10 -6.43
C GLY A 219 4.87 13.54 -5.96
N GLY A 220 3.92 14.41 -6.29
CA GLY A 220 4.01 15.84 -6.00
C GLY A 220 4.26 16.19 -4.53
N ILE A 221 3.67 15.45 -3.57
CA ILE A 221 3.91 15.69 -2.13
C ILE A 221 5.35 15.32 -1.75
N THR A 222 5.87 14.19 -2.21
CA THR A 222 7.24 13.77 -1.88
C THR A 222 8.29 14.66 -2.54
N ASP A 223 8.02 15.24 -3.71
CA ASP A 223 8.87 16.26 -4.34
C ASP A 223 8.87 17.56 -3.53
N ALA A 224 7.69 17.96 -3.01
CA ALA A 224 7.60 19.12 -2.13
C ALA A 224 8.35 18.88 -0.80
N ILE A 225 8.27 17.68 -0.23
CA ILE A 225 9.04 17.26 0.95
C ILE A 225 10.55 17.34 0.64
N LEU A 226 11.02 16.80 -0.48
CA LEU A 226 12.43 16.88 -0.89
C LEU A 226 12.91 18.34 -0.99
N THR A 227 12.10 19.19 -1.60
CA THR A 227 12.41 20.63 -1.73
C THR A 227 12.48 21.29 -0.35
N LYS A 228 11.54 20.97 0.54
CA LYS A 228 11.50 21.50 1.90
C LYS A 228 12.71 21.05 2.71
N VAL A 229 13.10 19.77 2.66
CA VAL A 229 14.29 19.24 3.35
C VAL A 229 15.57 19.93 2.87
N LYS A 230 15.70 20.21 1.56
CA LYS A 230 16.83 20.98 1.02
C LYS A 230 16.90 22.41 1.58
N LEU A 231 15.77 23.06 1.81
CA LEU A 231 15.72 24.39 2.44
C LEU A 231 16.09 24.30 3.93
N LEU A 232 15.53 23.33 4.65
CA LEU A 232 15.78 23.12 6.08
C LEU A 232 17.24 22.72 6.35
N SER A 233 17.89 21.97 5.45
CA SER A 233 19.32 21.67 5.54
C SER A 233 20.22 22.93 5.53
N LYS A 234 19.78 24.02 4.85
CA LYS A 234 20.49 25.30 4.88
C LYS A 234 20.19 26.10 6.16
N GLN A 235 18.99 25.92 6.72
CA GLN A 235 18.57 26.58 7.94
C GLN A 235 19.24 25.96 9.19
N PHE A 236 19.47 24.64 9.15
CA PHE A 236 20.08 23.87 10.25
C PHE A 236 21.47 23.29 9.85
N PRO A 237 22.49 24.13 9.60
CA PRO A 237 23.78 23.69 9.05
C PRO A 237 24.59 22.81 10.02
N THR A 238 24.24 22.80 11.31
CA THR A 238 24.88 21.98 12.33
C THR A 238 24.41 20.52 12.34
N SER A 239 23.33 20.22 11.62
CA SER A 239 22.76 18.86 11.53
C SER A 239 22.65 18.41 10.08
N LYS A 240 23.04 17.19 9.79
CA LYS A 240 22.86 16.56 8.48
C LYS A 240 21.46 15.93 8.43
N LEU A 241 20.67 16.37 7.46
CA LEU A 241 19.34 15.81 7.21
C LEU A 241 19.43 14.77 6.11
N HIS A 242 18.93 13.57 6.37
CA HIS A 242 18.91 12.45 5.45
C HIS A 242 17.45 12.09 5.15
N LEU A 243 17.00 12.36 3.93
CA LEU A 243 15.66 11.98 3.47
C LEU A 243 15.73 10.58 2.87
N ALA A 244 14.99 9.65 3.44
CA ALA A 244 14.78 8.32 2.87
C ALA A 244 13.80 8.39 1.69
N GLU A 245 13.83 7.37 0.83
CA GLU A 245 12.83 7.20 -0.21
C GLU A 245 11.48 6.76 0.39
N PRO A 246 10.34 7.10 -0.27
CA PRO A 246 9.06 6.49 0.04
C PRO A 246 9.11 4.96 -0.08
N ILE A 247 8.05 4.28 0.37
CA ILE A 247 8.00 2.80 0.43
C ILE A 247 8.32 2.16 -0.94
N GLY A 248 7.77 2.70 -2.03
CA GLY A 248 8.03 2.24 -3.40
C GLY A 248 7.36 0.91 -3.75
N ALA A 249 7.35 0.60 -5.05
CA ALA A 249 6.96 -0.72 -5.54
C ALA A 249 8.13 -1.69 -5.36
N SER A 250 7.99 -2.66 -4.46
CA SER A 250 9.03 -3.64 -4.17
C SER A 250 8.44 -5.04 -4.01
N ALA A 251 9.29 -6.07 -4.13
CA ALA A 251 8.90 -7.44 -3.90
C ALA A 251 8.41 -7.66 -2.46
N GLU A 252 9.04 -7.00 -1.49
CA GLU A 252 8.67 -7.05 -0.08
C GLU A 252 7.28 -6.43 0.14
N LEU A 253 6.97 -5.29 -0.49
CA LEU A 253 5.64 -4.70 -0.42
C LEU A 253 4.59 -5.60 -1.08
N ALA A 254 4.93 -6.23 -2.20
CA ALA A 254 4.06 -7.21 -2.86
C ALA A 254 3.80 -8.44 -1.98
N ASP A 255 4.78 -8.88 -1.15
CA ASP A 255 4.57 -9.93 -0.14
C ASP A 255 3.54 -9.52 0.90
N LEU A 256 3.63 -8.30 1.43
CA LEU A 256 2.68 -7.80 2.42
C LEU A 256 1.25 -7.73 1.85
N ILE A 257 1.11 -7.25 0.61
CA ILE A 257 -0.19 -7.20 -0.07
C ILE A 257 -0.75 -8.60 -0.28
N TRP A 258 0.12 -9.54 -0.71
CA TRP A 258 -0.28 -10.91 -0.92
C TRP A 258 -0.74 -11.60 0.36
N ASP A 259 -0.12 -11.32 1.50
CA ASP A 259 -0.51 -11.84 2.80
C ASP A 259 -1.89 -11.33 3.27
N LEU A 260 -2.31 -10.14 2.85
CA LEU A 260 -3.61 -9.57 3.21
C LEU A 260 -4.80 -10.37 2.64
N ARG A 261 -4.62 -11.14 1.57
CA ARG A 261 -5.68 -11.95 0.96
C ARG A 261 -6.26 -13.00 1.90
N SER A 262 -5.51 -13.40 2.91
CA SER A 262 -5.86 -14.52 3.80
C SER A 262 -6.35 -14.08 5.19
N LYS A 263 -6.46 -12.75 5.41
CA LYS A 263 -6.85 -12.18 6.73
C LYS A 263 -8.31 -11.82 6.85
#